data_ed9dce4cf5a3d2735c79f4354723073b
#
_entry.id   ed9dce4cf5a3d2735c79f4354723073b
#
_cell.length_a   1.000
_cell.length_b   1.000
_cell.length_c   1.000
_cell.angle_alpha   90.00
_cell.angle_beta   90.00
_cell.angle_gamma   90.00
#
_symmetry.space_group_name_H-M   'P 1'
#
loop_
_entity.id
_entity.type
_entity.pdbx_description
1 polymer ?
#
loop_
_entity_poly.entity_id
_entity_poly.type
_entity_poly.pdbx_seq_one_letter_code
_entity_poly.pdbx_strand_id
1 'polypeptide(L)'
;MITRPEKAVVPVALQIVADDYGWHNGRDGRCENRPSRSGLPRDHAVEDYLIMNEIGKALDMKILTPFVIGEWDKDNTLRGVKGVTYNEKGWDRASEIDMNTTEKCFEAAEGSEYVEYAYHALLHGYYKDDRQICETEYSRPRYNPQTDTFDMNTFDFISEKEMQEYMDIFFKIYESWGFKKKIRSFVSPCSIHTPRELSEEFVSVLKKNGFIHWANYWSLLGDSTAVISGVTFMQKGFIGANWDEYDIDPITLTDQTKSVVGNKEYTNPAMGFHWTNFLRLCPQNNMDRLGDWVKYFKRQAEIFGNMLSKDIGFASNQAVYSRYAKLKVDGNRCTIDLTDVDSQGALSLLDHFYVSTKEPVKLDSCVGGKVSMFEKKKWHTNYKIERINNEKTISFEIL
;
A
#
# COMPACT_ATOMS: atom_id res chain seq x y z
N MET A 1 -7.23 15.50 19.25
CA MET A 1 -8.65 15.60 19.73
C MET A 1 -9.39 14.44 19.08
N ILE A 2 -10.02 13.54 19.83
CA ILE A 2 -10.80 12.43 19.27
C ILE A 2 -12.06 13.04 18.67
N THR A 3 -12.15 13.09 17.34
CA THR A 3 -13.41 13.47 16.68
C THR A 3 -14.36 12.31 16.86
N ARG A 4 -15.39 12.50 17.69
CA ARG A 4 -16.46 11.53 17.84
C ARG A 4 -17.20 11.46 16.50
N PRO A 5 -17.47 10.28 15.96
CA PRO A 5 -18.28 10.17 14.77
C PRO A 5 -19.64 10.83 15.00
N GLU A 6 -20.22 11.37 13.94
CA GLU A 6 -21.65 11.63 13.88
C GLU A 6 -22.43 10.37 14.25
N LYS A 7 -23.79 10.45 14.40
CA LYS A 7 -24.60 9.28 14.81
C LYS A 7 -24.27 8.00 14.04
N ALA A 8 -23.95 8.12 12.75
CA ALA A 8 -23.46 7.04 11.89
C ALA A 8 -22.50 7.56 10.82
N VAL A 9 -21.58 6.70 10.39
CA VAL A 9 -20.61 6.99 9.30
C VAL A 9 -20.26 5.70 8.58
N VAL A 10 -19.94 5.79 7.29
CA VAL A 10 -19.26 4.72 6.54
C VAL A 10 -17.74 4.96 6.70
N PRO A 11 -17.06 4.27 7.64
CA PRO A 11 -15.65 4.52 7.94
C PRO A 11 -14.75 4.03 6.83
N VAL A 12 -13.49 4.46 6.81
CA VAL A 12 -12.44 3.78 6.06
C VAL A 12 -11.90 2.59 6.87
N ALA A 13 -11.33 1.63 6.17
CA ALA A 13 -10.55 0.56 6.76
C ALA A 13 -9.07 0.82 6.46
N LEU A 14 -8.28 1.05 7.50
CA LEU A 14 -6.88 1.44 7.39
C LEU A 14 -6.02 0.25 7.02
N GLN A 15 -5.36 0.32 5.86
CA GLN A 15 -4.38 -0.66 5.40
C GLN A 15 -2.96 -0.19 5.77
N ILE A 16 -2.16 -1.06 6.37
CA ILE A 16 -0.72 -0.82 6.57
C ILE A 16 0.00 -1.21 5.28
N VAL A 17 0.84 -0.29 4.79
CA VAL A 17 1.69 -0.49 3.59
C VAL A 17 3.13 -0.26 4.01
N ALA A 18 3.98 -1.27 3.85
CA ALA A 18 5.41 -1.21 4.17
C ALA A 18 6.23 -1.28 2.87
N ASP A 19 6.54 -0.13 2.33
CA ASP A 19 7.26 0.02 1.07
C ASP A 19 8.70 -0.52 1.14
N ASP A 20 9.30 -0.74 -0.01
CA ASP A 20 10.70 -1.14 -0.18
C ASP A 20 11.02 -2.52 0.43
N TYR A 21 10.05 -3.42 0.44
CA TYR A 21 10.24 -4.77 0.96
C TYR A 21 11.19 -5.58 0.07
N GLY A 22 12.12 -6.29 0.69
CA GLY A 22 12.98 -7.24 0.00
C GLY A 22 14.36 -6.73 -0.40
N TRP A 23 14.84 -5.56 0.07
CA TRP A 23 16.22 -5.16 -0.08
C TRP A 23 17.17 -6.14 0.63
N HIS A 24 18.19 -6.64 -0.10
CA HIS A 24 19.17 -7.56 0.45
C HIS A 24 20.30 -6.86 1.20
N ASN A 25 20.85 -5.81 0.59
CA ASN A 25 22.02 -5.13 1.10
C ASN A 25 21.64 -3.82 1.76
N GLY A 26 22.27 -3.56 2.89
CA GLY A 26 22.16 -2.30 3.61
C GLY A 26 23.19 -1.27 3.17
N ARG A 27 23.18 -0.12 3.87
CA ARG A 27 24.13 0.99 3.67
C ARG A 27 25.32 0.85 4.61
N ASP A 28 26.16 -0.14 4.39
CA ASP A 28 27.34 -0.42 5.23
C ASP A 28 28.68 0.03 4.63
N GLY A 29 28.64 0.77 3.54
CA GLY A 29 29.82 1.25 2.82
C GLY A 29 30.43 0.24 1.85
N ARG A 30 30.00 -1.02 1.85
CA ARG A 30 30.47 -2.04 0.88
C ARG A 30 29.98 -1.75 -0.55
N CYS A 31 28.94 -0.95 -0.65
CA CYS A 31 28.22 -0.71 -1.90
C CYS A 31 27.91 0.78 -2.07
N GLU A 32 28.95 1.63 -2.05
CA GLU A 32 28.82 3.10 -2.16
C GLU A 32 27.99 3.58 -3.38
N ASN A 33 27.99 2.81 -4.45
CA ASN A 33 27.29 3.14 -5.69
C ASN A 33 25.96 2.40 -5.86
N ARG A 34 25.52 1.64 -4.86
CA ARG A 34 24.26 0.89 -4.93
C ARG A 34 23.17 1.64 -4.22
N PRO A 35 22.04 1.82 -4.87
CA PRO A 35 20.89 2.38 -4.20
C PRO A 35 20.31 1.35 -3.27
N SER A 36 20.55 1.43 -1.99
CA SER A 36 19.75 0.74 -1.00
C SER A 36 18.80 1.72 -0.34
N ARG A 37 17.56 1.34 -0.23
CA ARG A 37 16.56 2.10 0.52
C ARG A 37 16.32 1.53 1.91
N SER A 38 17.09 0.53 2.29
CA SER A 38 16.93 -0.06 3.61
C SER A 38 17.48 0.83 4.74
N GLY A 39 18.37 1.76 4.48
CA GLY A 39 18.98 2.61 5.52
C GLY A 39 19.82 1.87 6.56
N LEU A 40 19.62 0.56 6.72
CA LEU A 40 20.35 -0.29 7.67
C LEU A 40 21.81 -0.47 7.25
N PRO A 41 22.79 -0.39 8.17
CA PRO A 41 24.19 -0.69 7.88
C PRO A 41 24.48 -2.20 7.95
N ARG A 42 23.58 -3.04 7.48
CA ARG A 42 23.70 -4.51 7.41
C ARG A 42 22.82 -5.08 6.33
N ASP A 43 23.10 -6.33 5.96
CA ASP A 43 22.26 -7.08 5.04
C ASP A 43 20.95 -7.54 5.71
N HIS A 44 20.00 -7.97 4.90
CA HIS A 44 18.74 -8.51 5.35
C HIS A 44 18.94 -9.81 6.18
N ALA A 45 17.99 -10.10 7.03
CA ALA A 45 17.96 -11.28 7.86
C ALA A 45 16.55 -11.87 7.91
N VAL A 46 16.42 -13.12 8.29
CA VAL A 46 15.15 -13.85 8.41
C VAL A 46 14.17 -13.09 9.33
N GLU A 47 14.68 -12.56 10.43
CA GLU A 47 13.91 -11.82 11.44
C GLU A 47 13.25 -10.55 10.88
N ASP A 48 13.81 -9.98 9.80
CA ASP A 48 13.26 -8.79 9.14
C ASP A 48 11.95 -9.12 8.40
N TYR A 49 11.80 -10.34 7.94
CA TYR A 49 10.58 -10.84 7.31
C TYR A 49 9.57 -11.31 8.36
N LEU A 50 10.04 -11.97 9.42
CA LEU A 50 9.19 -12.50 10.48
C LEU A 50 8.48 -11.40 11.27
N ILE A 51 9.11 -10.25 11.56
CA ILE A 51 8.46 -9.16 12.30
C ILE A 51 7.22 -8.64 11.59
N MET A 52 7.24 -8.56 10.24
CA MET A 52 6.08 -8.13 9.45
C MET A 52 4.89 -9.08 9.62
N ASN A 53 5.17 -10.39 9.58
CA ASN A 53 4.16 -11.41 9.84
C ASN A 53 3.58 -11.30 11.26
N GLU A 54 4.42 -11.13 12.27
CA GLU A 54 3.97 -11.08 13.66
C GLU A 54 3.17 -9.81 13.99
N ILE A 55 3.51 -8.66 13.40
CA ILE A 55 2.70 -7.45 13.50
C ILE A 55 1.33 -7.72 12.87
N GLY A 56 1.30 -8.24 11.64
CA GLY A 56 0.06 -8.55 10.95
C GLY A 56 -0.81 -9.54 11.73
N LYS A 57 -0.23 -10.61 12.26
CA LYS A 57 -0.89 -11.61 13.10
C LYS A 57 -1.51 -10.99 14.37
N ALA A 58 -0.75 -10.14 15.07
CA ALA A 58 -1.23 -9.47 16.28
C ALA A 58 -2.37 -8.45 16.04
N LEU A 59 -2.46 -7.94 14.81
CA LEU A 59 -3.52 -7.04 14.34
C LEU A 59 -4.67 -7.78 13.64
N ASP A 60 -4.53 -9.07 13.37
CA ASP A 60 -5.45 -9.87 12.55
C ASP A 60 -5.69 -9.23 11.18
N MET A 61 -4.60 -8.83 10.51
CA MET A 61 -4.59 -8.21 9.19
C MET A 61 -3.37 -8.61 8.37
N LYS A 62 -3.49 -8.61 7.05
CA LYS A 62 -2.34 -8.73 6.16
C LYS A 62 -1.72 -7.36 5.90
N ILE A 63 -0.42 -7.25 6.14
CA ILE A 63 0.35 -6.06 5.81
C ILE A 63 0.69 -6.11 4.32
N LEU A 64 0.41 -5.04 3.59
CA LEU A 64 0.79 -4.92 2.19
C LEU A 64 2.27 -4.53 2.10
N THR A 65 3.06 -5.36 1.43
CA THR A 65 4.50 -5.15 1.27
C THR A 65 4.85 -4.98 -0.20
N PRO A 66 5.02 -3.74 -0.65
CA PRO A 66 5.52 -3.45 -1.99
C PRO A 66 6.94 -3.97 -2.18
N PHE A 67 7.12 -4.85 -3.19
CA PHE A 67 8.31 -5.65 -3.36
C PHE A 67 9.29 -5.04 -4.37
N VAL A 68 10.56 -4.92 -3.98
CA VAL A 68 11.67 -4.52 -4.87
C VAL A 68 12.35 -5.79 -5.37
N ILE A 69 11.87 -6.30 -6.52
CA ILE A 69 12.21 -7.64 -6.97
C ILE A 69 13.62 -7.77 -7.54
N GLY A 70 14.22 -6.69 -8.04
CA GLY A 70 15.53 -6.74 -8.69
C GLY A 70 16.66 -7.16 -7.76
N GLU A 71 16.51 -6.94 -6.44
CA GLU A 71 17.45 -7.47 -5.46
C GLU A 71 17.50 -9.01 -5.44
N TRP A 72 16.44 -9.68 -5.90
CA TRP A 72 16.25 -11.12 -5.96
C TRP A 72 16.65 -11.73 -7.32
N ASP A 73 17.27 -10.96 -8.21
CA ASP A 73 17.60 -11.38 -9.59
C ASP A 73 18.79 -12.36 -9.66
N LYS A 74 18.59 -13.58 -9.18
CA LYS A 74 19.61 -14.64 -9.18
C LYS A 74 20.00 -15.17 -10.56
N ASP A 75 19.23 -14.81 -11.60
CA ASP A 75 19.46 -15.27 -12.97
C ASP A 75 19.98 -14.16 -13.88
N ASN A 76 20.31 -12.97 -13.31
CA ASN A 76 20.76 -11.81 -14.06
C ASN A 76 19.77 -11.37 -15.16
N THR A 77 18.48 -11.48 -14.89
CA THR A 77 17.40 -11.13 -15.84
C THR A 77 17.41 -9.64 -16.20
N LEU A 78 17.88 -8.78 -15.29
CA LEU A 78 18.01 -7.33 -15.50
C LEU A 78 19.23 -6.93 -16.32
N ARG A 79 20.14 -7.86 -16.68
CA ARG A 79 21.31 -7.52 -17.49
C ARG A 79 20.90 -7.00 -18.86
N GLY A 80 21.34 -5.78 -19.20
CA GLY A 80 21.01 -5.10 -20.44
C GLY A 80 19.63 -4.45 -20.49
N VAL A 81 18.87 -4.47 -19.39
CA VAL A 81 17.62 -3.71 -19.28
C VAL A 81 17.96 -2.24 -19.06
N LYS A 82 17.66 -1.42 -20.06
CA LYS A 82 18.08 -0.03 -20.11
C LYS A 82 17.47 0.80 -18.99
N GLY A 83 18.33 1.51 -18.28
CA GLY A 83 17.92 2.51 -17.30
C GLY A 83 17.39 1.96 -15.97
N VAL A 84 17.45 0.65 -15.74
CA VAL A 84 16.93 0.02 -14.51
C VAL A 84 18.04 -0.28 -13.50
N THR A 85 19.25 -0.60 -13.98
CA THR A 85 20.35 -0.98 -13.10
C THR A 85 21.47 0.06 -13.11
N TYR A 86 22.23 0.14 -12.02
CA TYR A 86 23.43 0.99 -11.89
C TYR A 86 24.62 0.49 -12.75
N ASN A 87 24.54 -0.69 -13.33
CA ASN A 87 25.53 -1.25 -14.26
C ASN A 87 24.81 -2.08 -15.32
N GLU A 88 24.23 -1.41 -16.31
CA GLU A 88 23.35 -2.02 -17.31
C GLU A 88 23.96 -3.26 -17.99
N LYS A 89 25.21 -3.13 -18.48
CA LYS A 89 25.87 -4.22 -19.21
C LYS A 89 26.56 -5.24 -18.34
N GLY A 90 27.04 -4.81 -17.18
CA GLY A 90 27.78 -5.63 -16.24
C GLY A 90 26.95 -6.11 -15.05
N TRP A 91 25.62 -5.96 -15.11
CA TRP A 91 24.75 -6.44 -14.03
C TRP A 91 24.99 -7.93 -13.76
N ASP A 92 25.39 -8.25 -12.55
CA ASP A 92 25.71 -9.61 -12.11
C ASP A 92 25.26 -9.85 -10.66
N ARG A 93 23.97 -9.66 -10.46
CA ARG A 93 23.36 -9.86 -9.13
C ARG A 93 23.50 -11.29 -8.63
N ALA A 94 23.51 -12.27 -9.55
CA ALA A 94 23.69 -13.67 -9.23
C ALA A 94 24.98 -13.97 -8.42
N SER A 95 26.07 -13.24 -8.72
CA SER A 95 27.34 -13.43 -8.00
C SER A 95 27.38 -12.74 -6.63
N GLU A 96 26.41 -11.84 -6.35
CA GLU A 96 26.38 -11.01 -5.14
C GLU A 96 25.39 -11.54 -4.10
N ILE A 97 24.43 -12.35 -4.50
CA ILE A 97 23.43 -12.92 -3.58
C ILE A 97 24.09 -13.98 -2.70
N ASP A 98 24.02 -13.80 -1.37
CA ASP A 98 24.25 -14.90 -0.44
C ASP A 98 23.03 -15.83 -0.48
N MET A 99 23.13 -16.87 -1.31
CA MET A 99 22.06 -17.83 -1.53
C MET A 99 21.58 -18.50 -0.25
N ASN A 100 22.51 -18.85 0.68
CA ASN A 100 22.13 -19.52 1.92
C ASN A 100 21.25 -18.64 2.83
N THR A 101 21.59 -17.37 2.96
CA THR A 101 20.78 -16.41 3.72
C THR A 101 19.48 -16.08 2.98
N THR A 102 19.56 -15.85 1.66
CA THR A 102 18.41 -15.42 0.85
C THR A 102 17.35 -16.51 0.73
N GLU A 103 17.74 -17.80 0.63
CA GLU A 103 16.77 -18.92 0.64
C GLU A 103 15.97 -18.97 1.96
N LYS A 104 16.61 -18.76 3.10
CA LYS A 104 15.93 -18.69 4.41
C LYS A 104 15.01 -17.48 4.50
N CYS A 105 15.44 -16.34 3.96
CA CYS A 105 14.61 -15.14 3.88
C CYS A 105 13.40 -15.35 2.96
N PHE A 106 13.59 -16.04 1.82
CA PHE A 106 12.50 -16.45 0.93
C PHE A 106 11.49 -17.32 1.67
N GLU A 107 11.95 -18.38 2.37
CA GLU A 107 11.06 -19.24 3.16
C GLU A 107 10.26 -18.47 4.21
N ALA A 108 10.90 -17.54 4.92
CA ALA A 108 10.25 -16.69 5.91
C ALA A 108 9.22 -15.75 5.25
N ALA A 109 9.58 -15.10 4.14
CA ALA A 109 8.69 -14.18 3.43
C ALA A 109 7.48 -14.91 2.83
N GLU A 110 7.70 -16.03 2.13
CA GLU A 110 6.63 -16.79 1.49
C GLU A 110 5.74 -17.52 2.51
N GLY A 111 6.35 -18.01 3.61
CA GLY A 111 5.62 -18.63 4.72
C GLY A 111 4.81 -17.67 5.59
N SER A 112 4.97 -16.36 5.42
CA SER A 112 4.25 -15.33 6.20
C SER A 112 2.80 -15.21 5.78
N GLU A 113 1.85 -15.72 6.60
CA GLU A 113 0.40 -15.72 6.29
C GLU A 113 -0.22 -14.31 6.37
N TYR A 114 0.34 -13.44 7.22
CA TYR A 114 -0.14 -12.09 7.48
C TYR A 114 0.61 -11.01 6.68
N VAL A 115 1.22 -11.42 5.57
CA VAL A 115 1.88 -10.53 4.60
C VAL A 115 1.30 -10.80 3.23
N GLU A 116 0.93 -9.75 2.50
CA GLU A 116 0.58 -9.80 1.09
C GLU A 116 1.50 -8.89 0.28
N TYR A 117 1.83 -9.30 -0.95
CA TYR A 117 2.77 -8.57 -1.78
C TYR A 117 2.06 -7.59 -2.73
N ALA A 118 2.75 -6.50 -3.02
CA ALA A 118 2.39 -5.61 -4.11
C ALA A 118 3.55 -5.51 -5.12
N TYR A 119 3.20 -5.29 -6.37
CA TYR A 119 4.17 -4.85 -7.37
C TYR A 119 4.61 -3.42 -7.02
N HIS A 120 5.91 -3.21 -6.90
CA HIS A 120 6.46 -1.89 -6.56
C HIS A 120 7.42 -1.42 -7.65
N ALA A 121 8.58 -2.05 -7.74
CA ALA A 121 9.65 -1.66 -8.61
C ALA A 121 10.53 -2.85 -9.01
N LEU A 122 11.33 -2.67 -10.06
CA LEU A 122 12.46 -3.55 -10.32
C LEU A 122 13.61 -3.23 -9.36
N LEU A 123 14.16 -2.01 -9.42
CA LEU A 123 15.23 -1.54 -8.52
C LEU A 123 15.01 -0.12 -7.98
N HIS A 124 13.78 0.39 -8.07
CA HIS A 124 13.39 1.67 -7.49
C HIS A 124 14.30 2.83 -7.92
N GLY A 125 14.62 2.92 -9.21
CA GLY A 125 15.44 3.99 -9.74
C GLY A 125 15.60 3.98 -11.26
N TYR A 126 15.86 5.16 -11.82
CA TYR A 126 16.27 5.32 -13.20
C TYR A 126 17.75 5.69 -13.27
N TYR A 127 18.50 4.96 -14.07
CA TYR A 127 19.95 5.07 -14.20
C TYR A 127 20.38 5.48 -15.61
N LYS A 128 21.41 6.29 -15.68
CA LYS A 128 22.13 6.59 -16.90
C LYS A 128 23.62 6.69 -16.57
N ASP A 129 24.45 6.00 -17.36
CA ASP A 129 25.92 5.99 -17.21
C ASP A 129 26.32 5.66 -15.75
N ASP A 130 25.73 4.60 -15.19
CA ASP A 130 25.96 4.08 -13.84
C ASP A 130 25.61 5.03 -12.69
N ARG A 131 24.89 6.11 -12.98
CA ARG A 131 24.39 7.06 -11.99
C ARG A 131 22.87 6.98 -11.86
N GLN A 132 22.38 6.98 -10.64
CA GLN A 132 20.96 7.17 -10.38
C GLN A 132 20.55 8.61 -10.71
N ILE A 133 19.62 8.77 -11.64
CA ILE A 133 19.12 10.06 -12.08
C ILE A 133 17.87 10.47 -11.31
N CYS A 134 16.98 9.52 -11.05
CA CYS A 134 15.83 9.72 -10.17
C CYS A 134 15.44 8.42 -9.46
N GLU A 135 14.54 8.53 -8.48
CA GLU A 135 14.19 7.43 -7.57
C GLU A 135 13.03 6.55 -8.09
N THR A 136 12.73 6.60 -9.38
CA THR A 136 11.72 5.74 -10.00
C THR A 136 12.09 5.43 -11.45
N GLU A 137 11.89 4.19 -11.86
CA GLU A 137 12.05 3.76 -13.25
C GLU A 137 10.89 4.18 -14.16
N TYR A 138 9.75 4.58 -13.59
CA TYR A 138 8.52 4.89 -14.33
C TYR A 138 8.42 6.32 -14.83
N SER A 139 9.06 7.26 -14.17
CA SER A 139 9.11 8.67 -14.56
C SER A 139 10.56 9.09 -14.76
N ARG A 140 10.91 9.54 -15.96
CA ARG A 140 12.27 9.92 -16.31
C ARG A 140 12.34 11.42 -16.49
N PRO A 141 13.28 12.12 -15.83
CA PRO A 141 13.50 13.52 -16.11
C PRO A 141 13.94 13.71 -17.56
N ARG A 142 13.42 14.76 -18.20
CA ARG A 142 13.70 15.01 -19.61
C ARG A 142 15.18 15.30 -19.85
N TYR A 143 15.79 14.48 -20.69
CA TYR A 143 17.20 14.63 -21.05
C TYR A 143 17.42 15.64 -22.18
N ASN A 144 18.33 16.56 -21.98
CA ASN A 144 18.79 17.48 -23.01
C ASN A 144 20.15 17.00 -23.58
N PRO A 145 20.18 16.46 -24.80
CA PRO A 145 21.42 15.93 -25.38
C PRO A 145 22.45 17.02 -25.79
N GLN A 146 22.00 18.27 -25.89
CA GLN A 146 22.91 19.39 -26.27
C GLN A 146 23.77 19.83 -25.07
N THR A 147 23.25 19.75 -23.89
CA THR A 147 23.94 20.17 -22.65
C THR A 147 24.38 18.99 -21.78
N ASP A 148 24.02 17.76 -22.15
CA ASP A 148 24.20 16.53 -21.33
C ASP A 148 23.65 16.67 -19.90
N THR A 149 22.46 17.26 -19.80
CA THR A 149 21.81 17.51 -18.51
C THR A 149 20.38 16.98 -18.49
N PHE A 150 19.86 16.75 -17.29
CA PHE A 150 18.46 16.40 -17.05
C PHE A 150 17.69 17.59 -16.48
N ASP A 151 16.52 17.85 -17.03
CA ASP A 151 15.55 18.78 -16.45
C ASP A 151 14.72 18.08 -15.37
N MET A 152 15.09 18.31 -14.11
CA MET A 152 14.41 17.72 -12.95
C MET A 152 13.03 18.32 -12.65
N ASN A 153 12.56 19.26 -13.45
CA ASN A 153 11.21 19.82 -13.35
C ASN A 153 10.25 19.25 -14.39
N THR A 154 10.77 18.52 -15.39
CA THR A 154 9.97 17.96 -16.48
C THR A 154 10.24 16.47 -16.60
N PHE A 155 9.23 15.66 -16.35
CA PHE A 155 9.33 14.21 -16.42
C PHE A 155 8.50 13.66 -17.57
N ASP A 156 9.08 12.73 -18.30
CA ASP A 156 8.39 11.89 -19.28
C ASP A 156 8.08 10.55 -18.60
N PHE A 157 6.81 10.13 -18.65
CA PHE A 157 6.39 8.83 -18.16
C PHE A 157 6.74 7.74 -19.17
N ILE A 158 7.10 6.54 -18.69
CA ILE A 158 7.41 5.42 -19.59
C ILE A 158 6.19 5.02 -20.42
N SER A 159 6.46 4.42 -21.60
CA SER A 159 5.40 3.90 -22.45
C SER A 159 4.71 2.67 -21.85
N GLU A 160 3.46 2.40 -22.27
CA GLU A 160 2.74 1.17 -21.91
C GLU A 160 3.54 -0.09 -22.22
N LYS A 161 4.29 -0.07 -23.33
CA LYS A 161 5.15 -1.19 -23.73
C LYS A 161 6.28 -1.41 -22.74
N GLU A 162 6.98 -0.36 -22.34
CA GLU A 162 8.05 -0.45 -21.33
C GLU A 162 7.50 -0.89 -19.97
N MET A 163 6.32 -0.37 -19.59
CA MET A 163 5.66 -0.80 -18.37
C MET A 163 5.33 -2.29 -18.37
N GLN A 164 4.83 -2.81 -19.51
CA GLN A 164 4.56 -4.23 -19.66
C GLN A 164 5.86 -5.05 -19.59
N GLU A 165 6.93 -4.60 -20.25
CA GLU A 165 8.24 -5.27 -20.19
C GLU A 165 8.79 -5.33 -18.76
N TYR A 166 8.61 -4.27 -17.95
CA TYR A 166 9.05 -4.26 -16.56
C TYR A 166 8.21 -5.21 -15.70
N MET A 167 6.91 -5.29 -15.93
CA MET A 167 6.04 -6.28 -15.26
C MET A 167 6.43 -7.70 -15.62
N ASP A 168 6.70 -8.00 -16.89
CA ASP A 168 7.10 -9.32 -17.36
C ASP A 168 8.43 -9.74 -16.70
N ILE A 169 9.38 -8.81 -16.59
CA ILE A 169 10.66 -9.02 -15.89
C ILE A 169 10.43 -9.27 -14.39
N PHE A 170 9.59 -8.45 -13.75
CA PHE A 170 9.24 -8.62 -12.34
C PHE A 170 8.72 -10.03 -12.07
N PHE A 171 7.71 -10.45 -12.82
CA PHE A 171 7.11 -11.78 -12.65
C PHE A 171 8.07 -12.91 -13.00
N LYS A 172 8.96 -12.74 -13.99
CA LYS A 172 9.98 -13.71 -14.30
C LYS A 172 10.94 -13.95 -13.11
N ILE A 173 11.42 -12.88 -12.46
CA ILE A 173 12.26 -12.99 -11.26
C ILE A 173 11.45 -13.60 -10.11
N TYR A 174 10.21 -13.14 -9.89
CA TYR A 174 9.31 -13.64 -8.87
C TYR A 174 9.08 -15.15 -8.98
N GLU A 175 8.78 -15.63 -10.17
CA GLU A 175 8.55 -17.05 -10.46
C GLU A 175 9.82 -17.89 -10.35
N SER A 176 11.00 -17.32 -10.67
CA SER A 176 12.28 -18.04 -10.56
C SER A 176 12.61 -18.48 -9.13
N TRP A 177 12.12 -17.76 -8.12
CA TRP A 177 12.22 -18.12 -6.71
C TRP A 177 11.12 -19.07 -6.26
N GLY A 178 10.05 -19.22 -7.02
CA GLY A 178 8.89 -20.02 -6.65
C GLY A 178 7.92 -19.32 -5.71
N PHE A 179 7.93 -17.98 -5.66
CA PHE A 179 6.90 -17.20 -4.97
C PHE A 179 5.51 -17.54 -5.52
N LYS A 180 4.51 -17.68 -4.65
CA LYS A 180 3.15 -18.14 -5.00
C LYS A 180 2.05 -17.16 -4.59
N LYS A 181 2.35 -16.19 -3.71
CA LYS A 181 1.36 -15.21 -3.28
C LYS A 181 0.91 -14.39 -4.48
N LYS A 182 -0.41 -14.29 -4.67
CA LYS A 182 -0.98 -13.56 -5.80
C LYS A 182 -0.83 -12.05 -5.59
N ILE A 183 -0.15 -11.39 -6.51
CA ILE A 183 0.00 -9.93 -6.53
C ILE A 183 -1.19 -9.33 -7.30
N ARG A 184 -1.98 -8.49 -6.65
CA ARG A 184 -3.14 -7.78 -7.23
C ARG A 184 -3.09 -6.28 -6.99
N SER A 185 -2.02 -5.81 -6.40
CA SER A 185 -1.84 -4.42 -5.98
C SER A 185 -0.59 -3.84 -6.59
N PHE A 186 -0.68 -2.59 -6.99
CA PHE A 186 0.45 -1.76 -7.34
C PHE A 186 0.64 -0.69 -6.25
N VAL A 187 1.88 -0.43 -5.87
CA VAL A 187 2.27 0.69 -5.02
C VAL A 187 3.37 1.44 -5.74
N SER A 188 3.11 2.69 -6.09
CA SER A 188 4.06 3.47 -6.89
C SER A 188 5.36 3.73 -6.11
N PRO A 189 6.54 3.48 -6.72
CA PRO A 189 7.80 3.95 -6.15
C PRO A 189 7.86 5.47 -6.24
N CYS A 190 8.35 6.13 -5.17
CA CYS A 190 8.62 7.56 -5.13
C CYS A 190 7.49 8.46 -5.64
N SER A 191 6.25 8.19 -5.27
CA SER A 191 5.13 9.09 -5.57
C SER A 191 5.15 9.61 -7.01
N ILE A 192 4.90 8.73 -7.98
CA ILE A 192 4.88 9.10 -9.40
C ILE A 192 3.91 10.28 -9.59
N HIS A 193 4.43 11.41 -10.03
CA HIS A 193 3.64 12.57 -10.41
C HIS A 193 3.14 12.39 -11.85
N THR A 194 2.09 11.59 -12.02
CA THR A 194 1.48 11.39 -13.33
C THR A 194 0.32 12.36 -13.51
N PRO A 195 0.27 13.11 -14.62
CA PRO A 195 -0.95 13.79 -15.03
C PRO A 195 -2.12 12.79 -15.11
N ARG A 196 -3.35 13.27 -14.95
CA ARG A 196 -4.56 12.44 -14.94
C ARG A 196 -4.69 11.54 -16.18
N GLU A 197 -4.34 12.09 -17.35
CA GLU A 197 -4.37 11.37 -18.65
C GLU A 197 -3.41 10.18 -18.64
N LEU A 198 -2.21 10.36 -18.11
CA LEU A 198 -1.22 9.29 -17.97
C LEU A 198 -1.65 8.25 -16.93
N SER A 199 -2.43 8.64 -15.93
CA SER A 199 -2.97 7.71 -14.95
C SER A 199 -3.92 6.70 -15.58
N GLU A 200 -4.73 7.10 -16.56
CA GLU A 200 -5.66 6.19 -17.25
C GLU A 200 -4.90 5.19 -18.13
N GLU A 201 -3.90 5.61 -18.89
CA GLU A 201 -3.02 4.74 -19.68
C GLU A 201 -2.31 3.73 -18.78
N PHE A 202 -1.68 4.21 -17.71
CA PHE A 202 -1.00 3.37 -16.74
C PHE A 202 -1.93 2.33 -16.12
N VAL A 203 -3.13 2.73 -15.70
CA VAL A 203 -4.14 1.85 -15.12
C VAL A 203 -4.62 0.79 -16.12
N SER A 204 -4.62 1.08 -17.43
CA SER A 204 -4.96 0.06 -18.43
C SER A 204 -3.97 -1.10 -18.44
N VAL A 205 -2.68 -0.81 -18.30
CA VAL A 205 -1.63 -1.85 -18.17
C VAL A 205 -1.79 -2.62 -16.86
N LEU A 206 -2.01 -1.92 -15.74
CA LEU A 206 -2.29 -2.57 -14.46
C LEU A 206 -3.45 -3.56 -14.57
N LYS A 207 -4.59 -3.10 -15.08
CA LYS A 207 -5.81 -3.91 -15.23
C LYS A 207 -5.58 -5.14 -16.11
N LYS A 208 -4.87 -4.98 -17.24
CA LYS A 208 -4.52 -6.08 -18.15
C LYS A 208 -3.73 -7.18 -17.46
N ASN A 209 -2.90 -6.81 -16.49
CA ASN A 209 -2.09 -7.74 -15.68
C ASN A 209 -2.80 -8.20 -14.39
N GLY A 210 -4.08 -7.91 -14.21
CA GLY A 210 -4.90 -8.39 -13.10
C GLY A 210 -4.77 -7.60 -11.81
N PHE A 211 -4.17 -6.42 -11.86
CA PHE A 211 -4.15 -5.50 -10.72
C PHE A 211 -5.50 -4.79 -10.59
N ILE A 212 -6.00 -4.74 -9.38
CA ILE A 212 -7.29 -4.10 -9.05
C ILE A 212 -7.17 -3.05 -7.95
N HIS A 213 -6.00 -2.93 -7.34
CA HIS A 213 -5.69 -1.96 -6.29
C HIS A 213 -4.44 -1.17 -6.63
N TRP A 214 -4.46 0.13 -6.34
CA TRP A 214 -3.32 1.01 -6.52
C TRP A 214 -3.21 1.96 -5.32
N ALA A 215 -2.09 1.97 -4.63
CA ALA A 215 -1.84 2.90 -3.53
C ALA A 215 -0.70 3.86 -3.87
N ASN A 216 -0.86 5.14 -3.54
CA ASN A 216 0.17 6.16 -3.76
C ASN A 216 0.09 7.25 -2.67
N TYR A 217 1.23 7.88 -2.36
CA TYR A 217 1.33 8.97 -1.39
C TYR A 217 0.63 10.26 -1.83
N TRP A 218 0.64 10.57 -3.12
CA TRP A 218 0.14 11.84 -3.63
C TRP A 218 -1.12 11.61 -4.44
N SER A 219 -2.22 12.16 -3.97
CA SER A 219 -3.44 12.16 -4.75
C SER A 219 -3.40 13.28 -5.79
N LEU A 220 -3.01 12.96 -7.01
CA LEU A 220 -3.20 13.84 -8.16
C LEU A 220 -4.68 14.08 -8.47
N LEU A 221 -5.55 13.25 -7.91
CA LEU A 221 -7.00 13.28 -8.11
C LEU A 221 -7.70 14.19 -7.11
N GLY A 222 -6.97 14.77 -6.14
CA GLY A 222 -7.53 15.67 -5.14
C GLY A 222 -8.50 15.02 -4.17
N ASP A 223 -8.42 13.69 -3.99
CA ASP A 223 -9.27 12.92 -3.07
C ASP A 223 -8.54 11.71 -2.47
N SER A 224 -9.10 11.13 -1.41
CA SER A 224 -8.54 9.97 -0.71
C SER A 224 -8.73 8.64 -1.47
N THR A 225 -9.73 8.58 -2.34
CA THR A 225 -10.10 7.38 -3.10
C THR A 225 -10.68 7.77 -4.44
N ALA A 226 -10.28 7.05 -5.48
CA ALA A 226 -10.87 7.14 -6.80
C ALA A 226 -10.96 5.75 -7.44
N VAL A 227 -11.80 5.61 -8.46
CA VAL A 227 -11.87 4.43 -9.31
C VAL A 227 -11.54 4.85 -10.72
N ILE A 228 -10.49 4.27 -11.30
CA ILE A 228 -10.00 4.59 -12.63
C ILE A 228 -10.03 3.31 -13.45
N SER A 229 -10.85 3.27 -14.49
CA SER A 229 -11.04 2.07 -15.35
C SER A 229 -11.33 0.78 -14.57
N GLY A 230 -11.96 0.90 -13.40
CA GLY A 230 -12.30 -0.21 -12.50
C GLY A 230 -11.23 -0.52 -11.43
N VAL A 231 -10.02 -0.01 -11.56
CA VAL A 231 -8.98 -0.14 -10.51
C VAL A 231 -9.23 0.88 -9.40
N THR A 232 -9.20 0.45 -8.16
CA THR A 232 -9.39 1.32 -7.01
C THR A 232 -8.06 1.95 -6.61
N PHE A 233 -7.98 3.26 -6.72
CA PHE A 233 -6.89 4.08 -6.21
C PHE A 233 -7.16 4.46 -4.76
N MET A 234 -6.16 4.34 -3.89
CA MET A 234 -6.19 4.74 -2.49
C MET A 234 -5.02 5.65 -2.17
N GLN A 235 -5.32 6.77 -1.53
CA GLN A 235 -4.26 7.63 -1.02
C GLN A 235 -3.61 6.99 0.20
N LYS A 236 -2.30 6.94 0.16
CA LYS A 236 -1.42 6.50 1.24
C LYS A 236 -0.95 7.73 2.02
N GLY A 237 -1.26 7.80 3.30
CA GLY A 237 -0.72 8.81 4.22
C GLY A 237 0.71 8.48 4.60
N PHE A 238 1.55 9.51 4.77
CA PHE A 238 2.92 9.38 5.26
C PHE A 238 2.97 9.61 6.77
N ILE A 239 3.71 8.82 7.50
CA ILE A 239 3.72 8.81 8.98
C ILE A 239 4.80 9.68 9.62
N GLY A 240 5.54 10.46 8.86
CA GLY A 240 6.57 11.35 9.39
C GLY A 240 7.89 10.67 9.82
N ALA A 241 8.07 9.38 9.49
CA ALA A 241 9.37 8.72 9.58
C ALA A 241 10.12 8.86 8.26
N ASN A 242 11.44 9.01 8.29
CA ASN A 242 12.24 8.98 7.08
C ASN A 242 12.22 7.59 6.47
N TRP A 243 12.31 7.51 5.15
CA TRP A 243 12.27 6.25 4.42
C TRP A 243 13.40 5.29 4.80
N ASP A 244 14.55 5.80 5.23
CA ASP A 244 15.75 5.05 5.60
C ASP A 244 15.95 4.93 7.13
N GLU A 245 15.03 5.45 7.93
CA GLU A 245 15.11 5.41 9.38
C GLU A 245 14.76 4.02 9.92
N TYR A 246 15.61 3.50 10.78
CA TYR A 246 15.42 2.25 11.51
C TYR A 246 15.48 2.49 13.02
N ASP A 247 15.27 1.45 13.82
CA ASP A 247 15.20 1.55 15.30
C ASP A 247 14.12 2.53 15.81
N ILE A 248 13.06 2.76 15.02
CA ILE A 248 12.00 3.69 15.38
C ILE A 248 11.29 3.24 16.66
N ASP A 249 11.01 4.23 17.52
CA ASP A 249 10.09 4.06 18.65
C ASP A 249 8.65 4.46 18.21
N PRO A 250 7.74 3.49 17.99
CA PRO A 250 6.40 3.79 17.50
C PRO A 250 5.59 4.72 18.43
N ILE A 251 5.93 4.77 19.72
CA ILE A 251 5.24 5.62 20.69
C ILE A 251 5.48 7.10 20.41
N THR A 252 6.61 7.44 19.79
CA THR A 252 6.98 8.83 19.45
C THR A 252 6.37 9.31 18.15
N LEU A 253 5.82 8.41 17.33
CA LEU A 253 5.23 8.76 16.04
C LEU A 253 3.95 9.57 16.21
N THR A 254 3.79 10.58 15.36
CA THR A 254 2.60 11.40 15.33
C THR A 254 1.43 10.68 14.65
N ASP A 255 0.21 11.07 15.00
CA ASP A 255 -1.01 10.52 14.41
C ASP A 255 -1.22 11.13 13.01
N GLN A 256 -1.12 10.33 11.95
CA GLN A 256 -1.13 10.83 10.56
C GLN A 256 -1.96 9.98 9.60
N THR A 257 -3.22 9.76 9.93
CA THR A 257 -4.14 9.12 8.98
C THR A 257 -4.93 10.12 8.14
N LYS A 258 -4.70 11.40 8.33
CA LYS A 258 -5.41 12.46 7.61
C LYS A 258 -4.48 13.24 6.71
N SER A 259 -4.98 13.59 5.53
CA SER A 259 -4.35 14.53 4.61
C SER A 259 -5.24 15.73 4.37
N VAL A 260 -4.62 16.88 4.13
CA VAL A 260 -5.31 18.11 3.77
C VAL A 260 -4.90 18.48 2.35
N VAL A 261 -5.88 18.59 1.46
CA VAL A 261 -5.68 19.06 0.09
C VAL A 261 -6.55 20.31 -0.12
N GLY A 262 -5.92 21.45 -0.30
CA GLY A 262 -6.63 22.73 -0.27
C GLY A 262 -7.27 22.97 1.11
N ASN A 263 -8.58 23.17 1.15
CA ASN A 263 -9.34 23.37 2.39
C ASN A 263 -10.10 22.11 2.86
N LYS A 264 -9.85 20.95 2.23
CA LYS A 264 -10.56 19.71 2.52
C LYS A 264 -9.65 18.72 3.22
N GLU A 265 -10.12 18.20 4.34
CA GLU A 265 -9.48 17.14 5.10
C GLU A 265 -10.01 15.78 4.65
N TYR A 266 -9.10 14.80 4.48
CA TYR A 266 -9.42 13.43 4.10
C TYR A 266 -8.85 12.46 5.12
N THR A 267 -9.53 11.33 5.33
CA THR A 267 -8.93 10.17 5.96
C THR A 267 -8.30 9.28 4.90
N ASN A 268 -7.00 9.01 5.04
CA ASN A 268 -6.29 8.13 4.12
C ASN A 268 -6.69 6.68 4.39
N PRO A 269 -7.11 5.90 3.37
CA PRO A 269 -7.40 4.48 3.55
C PRO A 269 -6.16 3.60 3.72
N ALA A 270 -4.97 4.13 3.43
CA ALA A 270 -3.71 3.43 3.62
C ALA A 270 -2.73 4.27 4.44
N MET A 271 -1.99 3.61 5.32
CA MET A 271 -0.88 4.19 6.11
C MET A 271 0.43 3.68 5.54
N GLY A 272 1.27 4.58 5.03
CA GLY A 272 2.54 4.28 4.40
C GLY A 272 3.70 4.33 5.37
N PHE A 273 4.47 3.27 5.38
CA PHE A 273 5.76 3.11 6.04
C PHE A 273 6.75 2.57 5.03
N HIS A 274 8.02 2.55 5.37
CA HIS A 274 9.01 1.75 4.68
C HIS A 274 9.37 0.54 5.53
N TRP A 275 9.73 -0.54 4.90
CA TRP A 275 10.09 -1.79 5.60
C TRP A 275 11.14 -1.56 6.69
N THR A 276 12.16 -0.75 6.38
CA THR A 276 13.23 -0.34 7.29
C THR A 276 12.70 0.21 8.62
N ASN A 277 11.58 0.94 8.61
CA ASN A 277 11.04 1.55 9.82
C ASN A 277 10.66 0.52 10.91
N PHE A 278 10.39 -0.71 10.53
CA PHE A 278 10.06 -1.80 11.46
C PHE A 278 11.29 -2.54 11.99
N LEU A 279 12.48 -2.27 11.42
CA LEU A 279 13.67 -3.05 11.62
C LEU A 279 14.62 -2.41 12.62
N ARG A 280 15.48 -3.25 13.21
CA ARG A 280 16.50 -2.84 14.15
C ARG A 280 17.88 -3.23 13.65
N LEU A 281 18.91 -2.53 14.15
CA LEU A 281 20.29 -2.83 13.80
C LEU A 281 20.64 -4.29 14.12
N CYS A 282 20.21 -4.80 15.29
CA CYS A 282 20.29 -6.21 15.62
C CYS A 282 18.97 -6.90 15.23
N PRO A 283 18.94 -7.77 14.21
CA PRO A 283 17.69 -8.34 13.71
C PRO A 283 16.93 -9.18 14.75
N GLN A 284 17.63 -9.85 15.67
CA GLN A 284 17.04 -10.60 16.77
C GLN A 284 16.17 -9.73 17.70
N ASN A 285 16.43 -8.42 17.71
CA ASN A 285 15.69 -7.46 18.53
C ASN A 285 14.48 -6.84 17.80
N ASN A 286 14.17 -7.24 16.57
CA ASN A 286 12.99 -6.72 15.85
C ASN A 286 11.72 -6.93 16.65
N MET A 287 11.58 -8.08 17.33
CA MET A 287 10.40 -8.41 18.12
C MET A 287 10.21 -7.56 19.39
N ASP A 288 11.22 -6.87 19.87
CA ASP A 288 11.14 -6.04 21.08
C ASP A 288 10.12 -4.89 20.93
N ARG A 289 9.88 -4.45 19.70
CA ARG A 289 8.94 -3.36 19.40
C ARG A 289 7.55 -3.81 18.90
N LEU A 290 7.33 -5.13 18.82
CA LEU A 290 6.04 -5.67 18.35
C LEU A 290 4.84 -5.07 19.09
N GLY A 291 4.89 -5.08 20.42
CA GLY A 291 3.79 -4.56 21.24
C GLY A 291 3.52 -3.07 21.05
N ASP A 292 4.56 -2.28 20.81
CA ASP A 292 4.44 -0.83 20.60
C ASP A 292 3.88 -0.51 19.21
N TRP A 293 4.29 -1.23 18.16
CA TRP A 293 3.68 -1.14 16.83
C TRP A 293 2.20 -1.50 16.87
N VAL A 294 1.84 -2.60 17.53
CA VAL A 294 0.43 -3.03 17.68
C VAL A 294 -0.42 -1.96 18.39
N LYS A 295 0.10 -1.37 19.47
CA LYS A 295 -0.58 -0.26 20.17
C LYS A 295 -0.75 0.95 19.27
N TYR A 296 0.30 1.32 18.54
CA TYR A 296 0.26 2.45 17.62
C TYR A 296 -0.85 2.28 16.58
N PHE A 297 -0.89 1.15 15.87
CA PHE A 297 -1.89 0.90 14.82
C PHE A 297 -3.32 0.82 15.35
N LYS A 298 -3.53 0.16 16.47
CA LYS A 298 -4.86 0.14 17.13
C LYS A 298 -5.32 1.54 17.53
N ARG A 299 -4.40 2.36 18.02
CA ARG A 299 -4.68 3.75 18.35
C ARG A 299 -5.07 4.57 17.11
N GLN A 300 -4.40 4.39 15.96
CA GLN A 300 -4.76 5.09 14.72
C GLN A 300 -6.21 4.81 14.31
N ALA A 301 -6.66 3.58 14.41
CA ALA A 301 -8.05 3.23 14.13
C ALA A 301 -9.03 3.86 15.15
N GLU A 302 -8.68 3.91 16.45
CA GLU A 302 -9.56 4.48 17.48
C GLU A 302 -9.68 6.00 17.40
N ILE A 303 -8.58 6.72 17.16
CA ILE A 303 -8.55 8.20 17.15
C ILE A 303 -9.46 8.76 16.07
N PHE A 304 -9.50 8.14 14.91
CA PHE A 304 -10.22 8.66 13.75
C PHE A 304 -11.58 7.99 13.51
N GLY A 305 -12.02 7.11 14.41
CA GLY A 305 -13.29 6.38 14.25
C GLY A 305 -13.26 5.39 13.08
N ASN A 306 -12.07 5.01 12.63
CA ASN A 306 -11.84 4.07 11.54
C ASN A 306 -11.73 2.64 12.08
N MET A 307 -11.56 1.70 11.18
CA MET A 307 -11.29 0.30 11.50
C MET A 307 -9.95 -0.13 10.88
N LEU A 308 -9.33 -1.17 11.41
CA LEU A 308 -8.21 -1.81 10.75
C LEU A 308 -8.73 -2.70 9.62
N SER A 309 -8.04 -2.72 8.51
CA SER A 309 -8.35 -3.60 7.40
C SER A 309 -8.02 -5.07 7.74
N LYS A 310 -8.52 -6.01 6.96
CA LYS A 310 -8.10 -7.41 7.01
C LYS A 310 -7.04 -7.73 5.95
N ASP A 311 -7.15 -7.06 4.82
CA ASP A 311 -6.26 -7.14 3.67
C ASP A 311 -6.55 -5.95 2.74
N ILE A 312 -5.78 -5.82 1.66
CA ILE A 312 -5.96 -4.73 0.69
C ILE A 312 -7.32 -4.78 -0.01
N GLY A 313 -7.88 -5.96 -0.22
CA GLY A 313 -9.22 -6.11 -0.81
C GLY A 313 -10.30 -5.54 0.08
N PHE A 314 -10.23 -5.84 1.39
CA PHE A 314 -11.11 -5.26 2.39
C PHE A 314 -10.97 -3.73 2.45
N ALA A 315 -9.73 -3.21 2.51
CA ALA A 315 -9.47 -1.78 2.55
C ALA A 315 -10.03 -1.06 1.31
N SER A 316 -9.73 -1.61 0.14
CA SER A 316 -10.14 -1.06 -1.16
C SER A 316 -11.66 -1.05 -1.33
N ASN A 317 -12.33 -2.15 -1.00
CA ASN A 317 -13.78 -2.23 -0.99
C ASN A 317 -14.38 -1.16 -0.07
N GLN A 318 -13.93 -1.11 1.18
CA GLN A 318 -14.45 -0.17 2.18
C GLN A 318 -14.15 1.28 1.82
N ALA A 319 -13.02 1.57 1.16
CA ALA A 319 -12.66 2.90 0.69
C ALA A 319 -13.65 3.40 -0.38
N VAL A 320 -14.08 2.54 -1.30
CA VAL A 320 -15.11 2.88 -2.31
C VAL A 320 -16.43 3.21 -1.63
N TYR A 321 -16.89 2.37 -0.70
CA TYR A 321 -18.13 2.67 0.04
C TYR A 321 -18.01 3.94 0.88
N SER A 322 -16.90 4.12 1.59
CA SER A 322 -16.66 5.31 2.42
C SER A 322 -16.69 6.60 1.59
N ARG A 323 -16.19 6.55 0.36
CA ARG A 323 -16.09 7.71 -0.53
C ARG A 323 -17.38 8.05 -1.25
N TYR A 324 -18.11 7.04 -1.71
CA TYR A 324 -19.22 7.22 -2.65
C TYR A 324 -20.59 6.93 -2.08
N ALA A 325 -20.72 6.21 -0.96
CA ALA A 325 -22.02 6.01 -0.32
C ALA A 325 -22.51 7.33 0.32
N LYS A 326 -23.80 7.63 0.15
CA LYS A 326 -24.44 8.80 0.75
C LYS A 326 -25.26 8.36 1.95
N LEU A 327 -24.77 8.66 3.15
CA LEU A 327 -25.42 8.32 4.41
C LEU A 327 -26.21 9.52 4.93
N LYS A 328 -27.47 9.30 5.30
CA LYS A 328 -28.36 10.26 5.95
C LYS A 328 -28.97 9.64 7.20
N VAL A 329 -28.95 10.38 8.30
CA VAL A 329 -29.68 10.00 9.54
C VAL A 329 -30.82 11.00 9.76
N ASP A 330 -32.03 10.48 9.88
CA ASP A 330 -33.25 11.23 10.17
C ASP A 330 -33.91 10.63 11.42
N GLY A 331 -33.87 11.36 12.52
CA GLY A 331 -34.23 10.80 13.82
C GLY A 331 -33.34 9.61 14.19
N ASN A 332 -33.96 8.44 14.30
CA ASN A 332 -33.27 7.17 14.55
C ASN A 332 -33.08 6.32 13.28
N ARG A 333 -33.59 6.76 12.13
CA ARG A 333 -33.46 6.03 10.87
C ARG A 333 -32.22 6.46 10.12
N CYS A 334 -31.34 5.50 9.85
CA CYS A 334 -30.22 5.65 8.96
C CYS A 334 -30.59 5.13 7.56
N THR A 335 -30.29 5.91 6.51
CA THR A 335 -30.48 5.53 5.12
C THR A 335 -29.20 5.73 4.37
N ILE A 336 -28.82 4.76 3.54
CA ILE A 336 -27.58 4.74 2.77
C ILE A 336 -27.95 4.55 1.31
N ASP A 337 -27.64 5.54 0.46
CA ASP A 337 -27.77 5.46 -0.99
C ASP A 337 -26.43 5.03 -1.60
N LEU A 338 -26.46 3.94 -2.36
CA LEU A 338 -25.31 3.29 -3.00
C LEU A 338 -25.24 3.52 -4.51
N THR A 339 -26.09 4.39 -5.06
CA THR A 339 -26.15 4.66 -6.52
C THR A 339 -24.80 5.10 -7.06
N ASP A 340 -24.11 6.01 -6.35
CA ASP A 340 -22.80 6.50 -6.78
C ASP A 340 -21.71 5.44 -6.60
N VAL A 341 -21.82 4.54 -5.62
CA VAL A 341 -20.91 3.40 -5.42
C VAL A 341 -20.94 2.49 -6.64
N ASP A 342 -22.14 2.08 -7.05
CA ASP A 342 -22.33 1.16 -8.18
C ASP A 342 -21.88 1.78 -9.51
N SER A 343 -22.05 3.09 -9.66
CA SER A 343 -21.66 3.80 -10.89
C SER A 343 -20.15 3.85 -11.12
N GLN A 344 -19.32 3.62 -10.07
CA GLN A 344 -17.86 3.62 -10.20
C GLN A 344 -17.33 2.40 -10.97
N GLY A 345 -18.05 1.27 -10.96
CA GLY A 345 -17.60 0.03 -11.60
C GLY A 345 -16.29 -0.52 -11.04
N ALA A 346 -16.05 -0.36 -9.74
CA ALA A 346 -14.82 -0.83 -9.10
C ALA A 346 -14.72 -2.35 -9.10
N LEU A 347 -13.60 -2.89 -9.58
CA LEU A 347 -13.32 -4.33 -9.61
C LEU A 347 -13.10 -4.93 -8.22
N SER A 348 -12.82 -4.09 -7.23
CA SER A 348 -12.65 -4.47 -5.82
C SER A 348 -13.96 -4.49 -5.04
N LEU A 349 -15.09 -4.09 -5.63
CA LEU A 349 -16.36 -3.96 -4.93
C LEU A 349 -16.94 -5.33 -4.56
N LEU A 350 -17.33 -5.46 -3.29
CA LEU A 350 -18.01 -6.62 -2.73
C LEU A 350 -19.45 -6.25 -2.34
N ASP A 351 -20.31 -7.27 -2.19
CA ASP A 351 -21.71 -7.08 -1.80
C ASP A 351 -21.91 -6.74 -0.32
N HIS A 352 -20.86 -6.33 0.35
CA HIS A 352 -20.91 -5.92 1.74
C HIS A 352 -19.93 -4.79 2.05
N PHE A 353 -20.27 -4.02 3.08
CA PHE A 353 -19.48 -2.93 3.61
C PHE A 353 -19.75 -2.74 5.10
N TYR A 354 -19.09 -1.77 5.71
CA TYR A 354 -19.19 -1.54 7.15
C TYR A 354 -19.66 -0.13 7.47
N VAL A 355 -20.45 -0.03 8.52
CA VAL A 355 -20.96 1.24 9.06
C VAL A 355 -20.61 1.29 10.54
N SER A 356 -20.10 2.44 10.99
CA SER A 356 -19.87 2.72 12.40
C SER A 356 -21.01 3.54 12.96
N THR A 357 -21.58 3.15 14.09
CA THR A 357 -22.60 3.92 14.80
C THR A 357 -22.20 4.17 16.25
N LYS A 358 -22.61 5.30 16.78
CA LYS A 358 -22.36 5.66 18.17
C LYS A 358 -23.26 4.85 19.11
N GLU A 359 -24.53 4.74 18.77
CA GLU A 359 -25.51 3.96 19.49
C GLU A 359 -25.77 2.62 18.79
N PRO A 360 -26.29 1.61 19.47
CA PRO A 360 -26.58 0.30 18.88
C PRO A 360 -27.57 0.38 17.71
N VAL A 361 -27.41 -0.53 16.75
CA VAL A 361 -28.35 -0.73 15.64
C VAL A 361 -29.37 -1.79 16.02
N LYS A 362 -30.63 -1.56 15.70
CA LYS A 362 -31.71 -2.56 15.78
C LYS A 362 -31.57 -3.52 14.60
N LEU A 363 -31.02 -4.72 14.84
CA LEU A 363 -30.57 -5.65 13.80
C LEU A 363 -31.69 -6.13 12.85
N ASP A 364 -32.93 -6.25 13.35
CA ASP A 364 -34.11 -6.70 12.60
C ASP A 364 -34.81 -5.58 11.83
N SER A 365 -34.33 -4.34 11.94
CA SER A 365 -34.91 -3.17 11.24
C SER A 365 -34.34 -2.92 9.84
N CYS A 366 -33.38 -3.73 9.39
CA CYS A 366 -32.68 -3.51 8.12
C CYS A 366 -33.57 -3.85 6.92
N VAL A 367 -33.67 -2.90 6.00
CA VAL A 367 -34.34 -3.03 4.70
C VAL A 367 -33.32 -2.86 3.59
N GLY A 368 -33.36 -3.69 2.55
CA GLY A 368 -32.41 -3.69 1.42
C GLY A 368 -31.10 -4.42 1.73
N GLY A 369 -30.91 -4.93 2.95
CA GLY A 369 -29.70 -5.62 3.37
C GLY A 369 -29.89 -6.46 4.62
N LYS A 370 -28.80 -7.07 5.08
CA LYS A 370 -28.68 -7.67 6.40
C LYS A 370 -27.63 -6.91 7.19
N VAL A 371 -27.93 -6.63 8.46
CA VAL A 371 -26.99 -6.00 9.38
C VAL A 371 -26.58 -6.99 10.47
N SER A 372 -25.29 -7.05 10.74
CA SER A 372 -24.73 -7.84 11.85
C SER A 372 -23.64 -7.05 12.57
N MET A 373 -23.49 -7.27 13.87
CA MET A 373 -22.40 -6.65 14.62
C MET A 373 -21.07 -7.27 14.19
N PHE A 374 -20.11 -6.42 13.81
CA PHE A 374 -18.78 -6.83 13.43
C PHE A 374 -17.77 -6.65 14.58
N GLU A 375 -17.72 -5.44 15.16
CA GLU A 375 -16.75 -5.12 16.20
C GLU A 375 -17.28 -4.03 17.11
N LYS A 376 -17.20 -4.25 18.42
CA LYS A 376 -17.54 -3.23 19.42
C LYS A 376 -16.28 -2.54 19.92
N LYS A 377 -16.21 -1.25 19.74
CA LYS A 377 -15.17 -0.36 20.24
C LYS A 377 -15.65 0.40 21.48
N LYS A 378 -14.76 1.15 22.11
CA LYS A 378 -15.07 1.96 23.30
C LYS A 378 -16.14 3.03 23.04
N TRP A 379 -16.13 3.65 21.84
CA TRP A 379 -16.93 4.83 21.52
C TRP A 379 -17.92 4.63 20.37
N HIS A 380 -17.85 3.52 19.67
CA HIS A 380 -18.72 3.17 18.55
C HIS A 380 -18.76 1.66 18.35
N THR A 381 -19.72 1.22 17.55
CA THR A 381 -19.83 -0.18 17.12
C THR A 381 -19.81 -0.22 15.60
N ASN A 382 -18.98 -1.09 15.04
CA ASN A 382 -18.91 -1.38 13.62
C ASN A 382 -19.89 -2.51 13.29
N TYR A 383 -20.69 -2.29 12.27
CA TYR A 383 -21.66 -3.25 11.75
C TYR A 383 -21.31 -3.60 10.32
N LYS A 384 -21.36 -4.89 9.98
CA LYS A 384 -21.32 -5.38 8.61
C LYS A 384 -22.70 -5.26 7.99
N ILE A 385 -22.80 -4.64 6.84
CA ILE A 385 -23.99 -4.56 6.01
C ILE A 385 -23.78 -5.46 4.80
N GLU A 386 -24.60 -6.47 4.61
CA GLU A 386 -24.64 -7.31 3.41
C GLU A 386 -25.81 -6.88 2.53
N ARG A 387 -25.55 -6.54 1.29
CA ARG A 387 -26.56 -6.11 0.31
C ARG A 387 -27.41 -7.32 -0.13
N ILE A 388 -28.69 -7.11 -0.32
CA ILE A 388 -29.61 -8.12 -0.87
C ILE A 388 -30.00 -7.68 -2.26
N ASN A 389 -29.85 -8.56 -3.27
CA ASN A 389 -30.27 -8.33 -4.66
C ASN A 389 -29.74 -7.03 -5.28
N ASN A 390 -28.54 -6.60 -4.90
CA ASN A 390 -27.92 -5.33 -5.37
C ASN A 390 -28.80 -4.10 -5.12
N GLU A 391 -29.59 -4.11 -4.04
CA GLU A 391 -30.36 -2.94 -3.65
C GLU A 391 -29.47 -1.69 -3.53
N LYS A 392 -29.97 -0.59 -4.11
CA LYS A 392 -29.25 0.69 -4.11
C LYS A 392 -29.49 1.53 -2.86
N THR A 393 -30.49 1.17 -2.08
CA THR A 393 -30.80 1.88 -0.83
C THR A 393 -30.94 0.89 0.31
N ILE A 394 -30.18 1.13 1.35
CA ILE A 394 -30.23 0.34 2.60
C ILE A 394 -30.67 1.26 3.72
N SER A 395 -31.58 0.79 4.57
CA SER A 395 -31.94 1.55 5.76
C SER A 395 -32.10 0.66 7.00
N PHE A 396 -31.81 1.23 8.16
CA PHE A 396 -31.93 0.57 9.48
C PHE A 396 -32.17 1.60 10.58
N GLU A 397 -32.61 1.13 11.76
CA GLU A 397 -32.83 1.98 12.94
C GLU A 397 -31.63 1.92 13.89
N ILE A 398 -31.26 3.08 14.41
CA ILE A 398 -30.29 3.27 15.50
C ILE A 398 -31.10 3.46 16.78
N LEU A 399 -30.77 2.75 17.88
CA LEU A 399 -31.51 2.74 19.15
C LEU A 399 -31.28 4.02 19.96
#